data_12758b4b950a0481399bdd558678ce6a
#
_entry.id   12758b4b950a0481399bdd558678ce6a
#
_cell.length_a   1.000
_cell.length_b   1.000
_cell.length_c   1.000
_cell.angle_alpha   90.00
_cell.angle_beta   90.00
_cell.angle_gamma   90.00
#
_symmetry.space_group_name_H-M   'P 1'
#
loop_
_entity.id
_entity.type
_entity.pdbx_description
1 polymer ?
#
loop_
_entity_poly.entity_id
_entity_poly.type
_entity_poly.pdbx_seq_one_letter_code
_entity_poly.pdbx_strand_id
1 'polypeptide(L)'
;MRYYAPTPISEEKVRECLRLATLAPSGFNMQLYELCHITDKALLEKLAKACLGQLTATTAQQMVVFVTRQDKHRQHAKMILEFERGNIQRNSPPERQAKRIKDKEKLYQKLIPFVYSRFFGLLGAFRKLSEVIGW
;
A
#
# COMPACT_ATOMS: atom_id res chain seq x y z
N MET A 1 17.12 -20.65 -1.08
CA MET A 1 16.64 -21.20 -2.35
C MET A 1 16.89 -20.18 -3.44
N ARG A 2 17.49 -20.55 -4.57
CA ARG A 2 17.89 -19.61 -5.63
C ARG A 2 17.13 -19.79 -6.95
N TYR A 3 16.22 -20.74 -7.03
CA TYR A 3 15.36 -20.99 -8.19
C TYR A 3 14.03 -21.61 -7.75
N TYR A 4 13.01 -21.45 -8.57
CA TYR A 4 11.70 -22.06 -8.37
C TYR A 4 11.56 -23.31 -9.22
N ALA A 5 10.86 -24.32 -8.68
CA ALA A 5 10.48 -25.50 -9.45
C ALA A 5 9.49 -25.10 -10.57
N PRO A 6 9.46 -25.84 -11.70
CA PRO A 6 8.56 -25.54 -12.80
C PRO A 6 7.10 -25.93 -12.52
N THR A 7 6.77 -26.24 -11.27
CA THR A 7 5.42 -26.63 -10.86
C THR A 7 4.52 -25.38 -10.80
N PRO A 8 3.44 -25.33 -11.58
CA PRO A 8 2.54 -24.19 -11.56
C PRO A 8 1.76 -24.14 -10.24
N ILE A 9 1.51 -22.94 -9.76
CA ILE A 9 0.59 -22.68 -8.64
C ILE A 9 -0.70 -22.15 -9.25
N SER A 10 -1.88 -22.58 -8.76
CA SER A 10 -3.14 -22.08 -9.29
C SER A 10 -3.30 -20.58 -9.04
N GLU A 11 -3.86 -19.87 -10.00
CA GLU A 11 -4.11 -18.44 -9.89
C GLU A 11 -5.08 -18.11 -8.73
N GLU A 12 -6.07 -18.98 -8.50
CA GLU A 12 -7.05 -18.84 -7.42
C GLU A 12 -6.34 -18.84 -6.06
N LYS A 13 -5.37 -19.74 -5.87
CA LYS A 13 -4.59 -19.80 -4.63
C LYS A 13 -3.80 -18.53 -4.41
N VAL A 14 -3.16 -17.99 -5.46
CA VAL A 14 -2.44 -16.72 -5.38
C VAL A 14 -3.40 -15.57 -5.08
N ARG A 15 -4.53 -15.47 -5.76
CA ARG A 15 -5.56 -14.45 -5.52
C ARG A 15 -6.08 -14.49 -4.09
N GLU A 16 -6.33 -15.68 -3.55
CA GLU A 16 -6.77 -15.80 -2.14
C GLU A 16 -5.68 -15.35 -1.18
N CYS A 17 -4.41 -15.71 -1.41
CA CYS A 17 -3.29 -15.20 -0.61
C CYS A 17 -3.21 -13.67 -0.67
N LEU A 18 -3.37 -13.06 -1.86
CA LEU A 18 -3.38 -11.61 -2.02
C LEU A 18 -4.57 -10.96 -1.30
N ARG A 19 -5.76 -11.55 -1.42
CA ARG A 19 -6.95 -11.10 -0.67
C ARG A 19 -6.70 -11.11 0.84
N LEU A 20 -6.13 -12.17 1.38
CA LEU A 20 -5.77 -12.26 2.80
C LEU A 20 -4.70 -11.21 3.17
N ALA A 21 -3.72 -10.99 2.30
CA ALA A 21 -2.68 -9.98 2.52
C ALA A 21 -3.26 -8.55 2.62
N THR A 22 -4.34 -8.24 1.91
CA THR A 22 -4.99 -6.92 2.01
C THR A 22 -5.68 -6.67 3.36
N LEU A 23 -5.90 -7.71 4.17
CA LEU A 23 -6.43 -7.58 5.53
C LEU A 23 -5.37 -7.12 6.54
N ALA A 24 -4.10 -7.13 6.16
CA ALA A 24 -3.03 -6.64 7.01
C ALA A 24 -3.17 -5.14 7.27
N PRO A 25 -2.91 -4.67 8.50
CA PRO A 25 -2.96 -3.25 8.82
C PRO A 25 -1.87 -2.48 8.05
N SER A 26 -2.22 -1.27 7.63
CA SER A 26 -1.26 -0.33 7.02
C SER A 26 -1.22 0.99 7.79
N GLY A 27 -0.23 1.83 7.53
CA GLY A 27 -0.11 3.14 8.19
C GLY A 27 -1.39 3.96 8.03
N PHE A 28 -2.02 4.33 9.14
CA PHE A 28 -3.33 4.99 9.21
C PHE A 28 -4.44 4.25 8.45
N ASN A 29 -4.27 2.97 8.20
CA ASN A 29 -5.12 2.11 7.37
C ASN A 29 -5.34 2.66 5.94
N MET A 30 -4.38 3.41 5.42
CA MET A 30 -4.49 4.09 4.14
C MET A 30 -4.42 3.16 2.93
N GLN A 31 -3.83 1.97 3.09
CA GLN A 31 -3.69 0.94 2.03
C GLN A 31 -3.27 1.54 0.67
N LEU A 32 -2.24 2.39 0.68
CA LEU A 32 -1.74 3.09 -0.51
C LEU A 32 -0.87 2.17 -1.38
N TYR A 33 -1.42 1.04 -1.75
CA TYR A 33 -0.78 0.08 -2.64
C TYR A 33 -1.79 -0.64 -3.52
N GLU A 34 -1.31 -1.17 -4.61
CA GLU A 34 -2.01 -2.12 -5.48
C GLU A 34 -1.15 -3.37 -5.62
N LEU A 35 -1.78 -4.53 -5.73
CA LEU A 35 -1.14 -5.81 -5.93
C LEU A 35 -1.44 -6.26 -7.35
N CYS A 36 -0.40 -6.32 -8.19
CA CYS A 36 -0.53 -6.78 -9.56
C CYS A 36 -0.03 -8.22 -9.66
N HIS A 37 -0.92 -9.17 -9.91
CA HIS A 37 -0.58 -10.56 -10.16
C HIS A 37 -0.26 -10.75 -11.65
N ILE A 38 0.95 -11.15 -11.96
CA ILE A 38 1.48 -11.29 -13.31
C ILE A 38 1.66 -12.77 -13.65
N THR A 39 0.98 -13.20 -14.70
CA THR A 39 1.04 -14.56 -15.24
C THR A 39 1.45 -14.60 -16.72
N ASP A 40 1.41 -13.45 -17.41
CA ASP A 40 1.84 -13.33 -18.80
C ASP A 40 3.34 -13.53 -18.94
N LYS A 41 3.74 -14.49 -19.79
CA LYS A 41 5.15 -14.89 -19.96
C LYS A 41 6.03 -13.75 -20.48
N ALA A 42 5.53 -12.95 -21.43
CA ALA A 42 6.31 -11.86 -22.02
C ALA A 42 6.57 -10.76 -21.00
N LEU A 43 5.60 -10.53 -20.11
CA LEU A 43 5.75 -9.57 -19.01
C LEU A 43 6.68 -10.11 -17.92
N LEU A 44 6.59 -11.41 -17.59
CA LEU A 44 7.52 -12.07 -16.64
C LEU A 44 8.96 -11.95 -17.11
N GLU A 45 9.25 -12.17 -18.40
CA GLU A 45 10.60 -12.01 -18.96
C GLU A 45 11.10 -10.56 -18.84
N LYS A 46 10.24 -9.56 -19.10
CA LYS A 46 10.59 -8.15 -18.92
C LYS A 46 10.90 -7.82 -17.47
N LEU A 47 10.08 -8.34 -16.54
CA LEU A 47 10.29 -8.15 -15.10
C LEU A 47 11.57 -8.85 -14.64
N ALA A 48 11.86 -10.06 -15.13
CA ALA A 48 13.10 -10.76 -14.82
C ALA A 48 14.33 -9.95 -15.25
N LYS A 49 14.29 -9.31 -16.43
CA LYS A 49 15.36 -8.38 -16.89
C LYS A 49 15.48 -7.18 -15.95
N ALA A 50 14.36 -6.58 -15.53
CA ALA A 50 14.36 -5.48 -14.57
C ALA A 50 14.92 -5.89 -13.19
N CYS A 51 14.79 -7.18 -12.83
CA CYS A 51 15.42 -7.79 -11.64
C CYS A 51 16.88 -8.25 -11.89
N LEU A 52 17.56 -7.64 -12.86
CA LEU A 52 18.97 -7.94 -13.21
C LEU A 52 19.20 -9.42 -13.62
N GLY A 53 18.19 -10.10 -14.13
CA GLY A 53 18.29 -11.50 -14.55
C GLY A 53 18.55 -12.50 -13.41
N GLN A 54 18.22 -12.13 -12.17
CA GLN A 54 18.39 -13.03 -11.03
C GLN A 54 17.67 -14.35 -11.25
N LEU A 55 18.28 -15.46 -10.87
CA LEU A 55 17.77 -16.79 -11.09
C LEU A 55 16.37 -17.04 -10.50
N THR A 56 16.08 -16.42 -9.36
CA THR A 56 14.73 -16.43 -8.77
C THR A 56 13.71 -15.72 -9.65
N ALA A 57 14.07 -14.63 -10.31
CA ALA A 57 13.15 -13.90 -11.19
C ALA A 57 12.96 -14.62 -12.53
N THR A 58 14.03 -15.20 -13.11
CA THR A 58 13.97 -15.92 -14.41
C THR A 58 13.27 -17.26 -14.33
N THR A 59 13.22 -17.89 -13.15
CA THR A 59 12.54 -19.18 -12.92
C THR A 59 11.13 -19.04 -12.33
N ALA A 60 10.71 -17.82 -11.99
CA ALA A 60 9.39 -17.59 -11.43
C ALA A 60 8.29 -17.85 -12.47
N GLN A 61 7.31 -18.68 -12.13
CA GLN A 61 6.15 -18.99 -12.97
C GLN A 61 5.10 -17.87 -12.93
N GLN A 62 5.09 -17.08 -11.86
CA GLN A 62 4.20 -15.97 -11.61
C GLN A 62 4.93 -14.95 -10.72
N MET A 63 4.55 -13.69 -10.82
CA MET A 63 5.09 -12.63 -9.95
C MET A 63 3.97 -11.80 -9.36
N VAL A 64 4.19 -11.27 -8.17
CA VAL A 64 3.33 -10.24 -7.58
C VAL A 64 4.14 -8.96 -7.48
N VAL A 65 3.64 -7.90 -8.12
CA VAL A 65 4.25 -6.57 -8.08
C VAL A 65 3.45 -5.70 -7.13
N PHE A 66 4.12 -5.13 -6.14
CA PHE A 66 3.55 -4.13 -5.24
C PHE A 66 3.74 -2.74 -5.84
N VAL A 67 2.64 -2.08 -6.17
CA VAL A 67 2.65 -0.71 -6.70
C VAL A 67 2.21 0.25 -5.61
N THR A 68 3.08 1.18 -5.22
CA THR A 68 2.69 2.23 -4.26
C THR A 68 1.81 3.27 -4.93
N ARG A 69 0.70 3.64 -4.28
CA ARG A 69 -0.32 4.56 -4.81
C ARG A 69 -0.45 5.81 -3.94
N GLN A 70 0.67 6.49 -3.71
CA GLN A 70 0.70 7.75 -2.97
C GLN A 70 -0.20 8.82 -3.62
N ASP A 71 -0.41 8.75 -4.94
CA ASP A 71 -1.33 9.61 -5.68
C ASP A 71 -2.77 9.56 -5.16
N LYS A 72 -3.20 8.43 -4.58
CA LYS A 72 -4.56 8.21 -4.06
C LYS A 72 -4.76 8.63 -2.60
N HIS A 73 -3.76 9.23 -1.94
CA HIS A 73 -3.83 9.52 -0.50
C HIS A 73 -5.06 10.35 -0.09
N ARG A 74 -5.47 11.34 -0.89
CA ARG A 74 -6.65 12.16 -0.58
C ARG A 74 -7.96 11.40 -0.72
N GLN A 75 -8.07 10.56 -1.74
CA GLN A 75 -9.23 9.71 -1.96
C GLN A 75 -9.39 8.71 -0.83
N HIS A 76 -8.32 8.01 -0.47
CA HIS A 76 -8.34 7.01 0.60
C HIS A 76 -8.59 7.64 1.96
N ALA A 77 -8.00 8.82 2.25
CA ALA A 77 -8.26 9.55 3.49
C ALA A 77 -9.75 9.90 3.64
N LYS A 78 -10.41 10.32 2.54
CA LYS A 78 -11.86 10.61 2.55
C LYS A 78 -12.67 9.35 2.83
N MET A 79 -12.39 8.24 2.14
CA MET A 79 -13.09 6.97 2.33
C MET A 79 -12.95 6.45 3.77
N ILE A 80 -11.74 6.52 4.34
CA ILE A 80 -11.49 6.08 5.71
C ILE A 80 -12.21 6.98 6.71
N LEU A 81 -12.22 8.28 6.50
CA LEU A 81 -12.96 9.20 7.37
C LEU A 81 -14.46 8.89 7.39
N GLU A 82 -15.06 8.59 6.25
CA GLU A 82 -16.48 8.20 6.18
C GLU A 82 -16.74 6.88 6.92
N PHE A 83 -15.87 5.89 6.74
CA PHE A 83 -15.92 4.63 7.48
C PHE A 83 -15.80 4.85 8.99
N GLU A 84 -14.83 5.66 9.43
CA GLU A 84 -14.58 5.96 10.84
C GLU A 84 -15.74 6.72 11.48
N ARG A 85 -16.39 7.65 10.77
CA ARG A 85 -17.60 8.33 11.24
C ARG A 85 -18.72 7.33 11.53
N GLY A 86 -19.01 6.44 10.58
CA GLY A 86 -20.01 5.40 10.77
C GLY A 86 -19.65 4.43 11.91
N ASN A 87 -18.37 4.07 12.03
CA ASN A 87 -17.89 3.22 13.12
C ASN A 87 -18.06 3.91 14.50
N ILE A 88 -17.70 5.19 14.61
CA ILE A 88 -17.85 5.96 15.85
C ILE A 88 -19.33 6.08 16.23
N GLN A 89 -20.21 6.36 15.27
CA GLN A 89 -21.65 6.46 15.53
C GLN A 89 -22.25 5.15 16.08
N ARG A 90 -21.80 4.00 15.54
CA ARG A 90 -22.32 2.69 15.99
C ARG A 90 -21.72 2.21 17.30
N ASN A 91 -20.44 2.50 17.56
CA ASN A 91 -19.65 1.81 18.58
C ASN A 91 -19.11 2.74 19.68
N SER A 92 -19.50 4.03 19.70
CA SER A 92 -19.04 4.97 20.73
C SER A 92 -20.21 5.55 21.52
N PRO A 93 -20.04 5.79 22.84
CA PRO A 93 -21.03 6.48 23.65
C PRO A 93 -21.37 7.86 23.05
N PRO A 94 -22.65 8.28 23.06
CA PRO A 94 -23.12 9.51 22.40
C PRO A 94 -22.32 10.77 22.81
N GLU A 95 -21.99 10.90 24.08
CA GLU A 95 -21.26 12.04 24.64
C GLU A 95 -19.82 12.16 24.11
N ARG A 96 -19.24 11.07 23.56
CA ARG A 96 -17.87 11.04 23.03
C ARG A 96 -17.82 11.12 21.50
N GLN A 97 -18.94 10.91 20.82
CA GLN A 97 -18.97 10.81 19.35
C GLN A 97 -18.47 12.09 18.69
N ALA A 98 -19.00 13.25 19.09
CA ALA A 98 -18.65 14.55 18.47
C ALA A 98 -17.13 14.84 18.57
N LYS A 99 -16.53 14.59 19.75
CA LYS A 99 -15.09 14.78 19.94
C LYS A 99 -14.28 13.82 19.05
N ARG A 100 -14.63 12.53 19.05
CA ARG A 100 -13.91 11.51 18.25
C ARG A 100 -14.00 11.77 16.77
N ILE A 101 -15.16 12.19 16.26
CA ILE A 101 -15.35 12.56 14.84
C ILE A 101 -14.45 13.75 14.49
N LYS A 102 -14.46 14.81 15.32
CA LYS A 102 -13.61 16.00 15.11
C LYS A 102 -12.11 15.65 15.09
N ASP A 103 -11.67 14.73 15.94
CA ASP A 103 -10.27 14.30 15.97
C ASP A 103 -9.91 13.51 14.68
N LYS A 104 -10.81 12.64 14.17
CA LYS A 104 -10.63 11.94 12.91
C LYS A 104 -10.66 12.90 11.70
N GLU A 105 -11.51 13.93 11.73
CA GLU A 105 -11.53 14.97 10.70
C GLU A 105 -10.21 15.74 10.63
N LYS A 106 -9.65 16.14 11.76
CA LYS A 106 -8.33 16.79 11.81
C LYS A 106 -7.24 15.87 11.22
N LEU A 107 -7.28 14.58 11.57
CA LEU A 107 -6.32 13.60 11.08
C LEU A 107 -6.42 13.44 9.56
N TYR A 108 -7.58 13.07 9.05
CA TYR A 108 -7.74 12.65 7.65
C TYR A 108 -7.95 13.80 6.66
N GLN A 109 -8.43 14.98 7.10
CA GLN A 109 -8.61 16.15 6.23
C GLN A 109 -7.41 17.10 6.23
N LYS A 110 -6.61 17.14 7.32
CA LYS A 110 -5.50 18.09 7.46
C LYS A 110 -4.14 17.38 7.53
N LEU A 111 -3.93 16.54 8.55
CA LEU A 111 -2.62 15.95 8.79
C LEU A 111 -2.21 14.98 7.69
N ILE A 112 -3.06 14.02 7.34
CA ILE A 112 -2.74 13.03 6.31
C ILE A 112 -2.47 13.66 4.94
N PRO A 113 -3.34 14.55 4.40
CA PRO A 113 -3.04 15.23 3.14
C PRO A 113 -1.75 16.06 3.19
N PHE A 114 -1.41 16.65 4.33
CA PHE A 114 -0.16 17.38 4.50
C PHE A 114 1.06 16.45 4.46
N VAL A 115 1.06 15.38 5.25
CA VAL A 115 2.18 14.41 5.34
C VAL A 115 2.44 13.71 4.01
N TYR A 116 1.37 13.37 3.26
CA TYR A 116 1.48 12.69 1.98
C TYR A 116 1.57 13.63 0.78
N SER A 117 1.42 14.97 0.97
CA SER A 117 1.60 15.92 -0.11
C SER A 117 3.06 15.97 -0.55
N ARG A 118 3.27 15.96 -1.86
CA ARG A 118 4.59 16.27 -2.44
C ARG A 118 4.75 17.80 -2.43
N PHE A 119 5.16 18.36 -1.32
CA PHE A 119 5.50 19.79 -1.24
C PHE A 119 6.67 20.09 -2.18
N PHE A 120 6.42 20.36 -3.46
CA PHE A 120 7.41 20.76 -4.49
C PHE A 120 8.77 20.01 -4.43
N GLY A 121 8.79 18.77 -3.99
CA GLY A 121 10.04 18.03 -3.80
C GLY A 121 10.78 18.35 -2.50
N LEU A 122 10.38 19.36 -1.72
CA LEU A 122 11.05 19.73 -0.47
C LEU A 122 11.07 18.60 0.57
N LEU A 123 9.96 17.88 0.74
CA LEU A 123 9.92 16.70 1.63
C LEU A 123 10.78 15.53 1.10
N GLY A 124 10.91 15.40 -0.23
CA GLY A 124 11.84 14.45 -0.86
C GLY A 124 13.30 14.85 -0.66
N ALA A 125 13.61 16.15 -0.68
CA ALA A 125 14.92 16.67 -0.37
C ALA A 125 15.28 16.48 1.11
N PHE A 126 14.33 16.72 2.03
CA PHE A 126 14.52 16.45 3.48
C PHE A 126 14.75 14.95 3.76
N ARG A 127 14.01 14.05 3.10
CA ARG A 127 14.26 12.59 3.22
C ARG A 127 15.65 12.20 2.72
N LYS A 128 16.06 12.71 1.55
CA LYS A 128 17.43 12.48 1.05
C LYS A 128 18.48 13.06 1.99
N LEU A 129 18.25 14.22 2.59
CA LEU A 129 19.16 14.82 3.54
C LEU A 129 19.26 13.98 4.83
N SER A 130 18.15 13.45 5.34
CA SER A 130 18.18 12.57 6.52
C SER A 130 18.88 11.24 6.26
N GLU A 131 18.77 10.68 5.05
CA GLU A 131 19.51 9.47 4.63
C GLU A 131 21.03 9.74 4.56
N VAL A 132 21.44 10.96 4.17
CA VAL A 132 22.88 11.36 4.11
C VAL A 132 23.44 11.70 5.48
N ILE A 133 22.61 12.15 6.43
CA ILE A 133 23.03 12.54 7.79
C ILE A 133 22.97 11.35 8.77
N GLY A 134 22.47 10.18 8.37
CA GLY A 134 22.56 8.93 9.14
C GLY A 134 21.63 8.90 10.37
N TRP A 135 20.41 9.38 10.27
CA TRP A 135 19.33 9.20 11.25
C TRP A 135 18.38 8.10 10.84
#